data_503fdf66a0808ee793a928f5818f7374
#
_entry.id   503fdf66a0808ee793a928f5818f7374
#
_cell.length_a   1.000
_cell.length_b   1.000
_cell.length_c   1.000
_cell.angle_alpha   90.00
_cell.angle_beta   90.00
_cell.angle_gamma   90.00
#
_symmetry.space_group_name_H-M   'P 1'
#
loop_
_entity.id
_entity.type
_entity.pdbx_description
1 polymer ?
#
loop_
_entity_poly.entity_id
_entity_poly.type
_entity_poly.pdbx_seq_one_letter_code
_entity_poly.pdbx_strand_id
1 'polypeptide(L)'
;LAKPFILTVDDDVAVLRGIERDLRGKYASTYRILRAESGKAALEVLTQIKDRNDDIALILADQRMPEMDGVQFLIKAREIHPDSRRVLLTAYADTTAAIAAINEVRLHHYLMKPWDPPEQNLYPVLDDLLTDWHAEYNPP
;
A
#
# COMPACT_ATOMS: atom_id res chain seq x y z
N LEU A 1 -17.25 14.10 5.53
CA LEU A 1 -16.03 13.98 4.75
C LEU A 1 -15.86 12.56 4.23
N ALA A 2 -15.30 12.43 3.03
CA ALA A 2 -15.06 11.13 2.43
C ALA A 2 -13.94 10.40 3.17
N LYS A 3 -14.10 9.10 3.37
CA LYS A 3 -13.05 8.27 3.97
C LYS A 3 -11.85 8.20 3.03
N PRO A 4 -10.62 8.25 3.57
CA PRO A 4 -9.44 8.04 2.73
C PRO A 4 -9.36 6.60 2.23
N PHE A 5 -8.54 6.40 1.20
CA PHE A 5 -8.36 5.09 0.58
C PHE A 5 -7.15 4.35 1.14
N ILE A 6 -7.24 3.02 1.12
CA ILE A 6 -6.11 2.11 1.20
C ILE A 6 -6.10 1.30 -0.10
N LEU A 7 -4.96 1.26 -0.78
CA LEU A 7 -4.79 0.51 -2.03
C LEU A 7 -3.82 -0.64 -1.84
N THR A 8 -4.19 -1.83 -2.29
CA THR A 8 -3.29 -2.98 -2.32
C THR A 8 -3.11 -3.48 -3.75
N VAL A 9 -1.87 -3.81 -4.12
CA VAL A 9 -1.48 -4.15 -5.50
C VAL A 9 -0.70 -5.46 -5.50
N ASP A 10 -1.17 -6.45 -6.24
CA ASP A 10 -0.51 -7.74 -6.40
C ASP A 10 -1.05 -8.41 -7.66
N ASP A 11 -0.19 -9.04 -8.46
CA ASP A 11 -0.62 -9.77 -9.65
C ASP A 11 -1.13 -11.17 -9.35
N ASP A 12 -0.85 -11.71 -8.16
CA ASP A 12 -1.40 -12.97 -7.70
C ASP A 12 -2.79 -12.72 -7.09
N VAL A 13 -3.83 -13.13 -7.80
CA VAL A 13 -5.21 -12.86 -7.41
C VAL A 13 -5.57 -13.49 -6.06
N ALA A 14 -5.02 -14.68 -5.75
CA ALA A 14 -5.29 -15.34 -4.48
C ALA A 14 -4.69 -14.56 -3.31
N VAL A 15 -3.45 -14.09 -3.46
CA VAL A 15 -2.78 -13.24 -2.46
C VAL A 15 -3.55 -11.92 -2.30
N LEU A 16 -3.91 -11.30 -3.43
CA LEU A 16 -4.63 -10.03 -3.44
C LEU A 16 -5.97 -10.12 -2.69
N ARG A 17 -6.73 -11.20 -2.91
CA ARG A 17 -7.98 -11.44 -2.20
C ARG A 17 -7.76 -11.62 -0.71
N GLY A 18 -6.70 -12.33 -0.33
CA GLY A 18 -6.36 -12.56 1.08
C GLY A 18 -6.05 -11.27 1.82
N ILE A 19 -5.19 -10.43 1.23
CA ILE A 19 -4.83 -9.16 1.86
C ILE A 19 -6.02 -8.19 1.88
N GLU A 20 -6.81 -8.15 0.81
CA GLU A 20 -8.01 -7.33 0.77
C GLU A 20 -9.00 -7.74 1.87
N ARG A 21 -9.22 -9.03 2.05
CA ARG A 21 -10.09 -9.55 3.12
C ARG A 21 -9.62 -9.08 4.48
N ASP A 22 -8.32 -9.18 4.77
CA ASP A 22 -7.77 -8.77 6.05
C ASP A 22 -7.85 -7.26 6.25
N LEU A 23 -7.62 -6.49 5.20
CA LEU A 23 -7.77 -5.03 5.26
C LEU A 23 -9.22 -4.62 5.52
N ARG A 24 -10.17 -5.24 4.82
CA ARG A 24 -11.59 -4.94 5.02
C ARG A 24 -12.05 -5.32 6.42
N GLY A 25 -11.55 -6.43 6.93
CA GLY A 25 -11.93 -6.92 8.26
C GLY A 25 -11.63 -5.94 9.37
N LYS A 26 -10.58 -5.13 9.24
CA LYS A 26 -10.19 -4.18 10.26
C LYS A 26 -10.46 -2.72 9.90
N TYR A 27 -10.33 -2.35 8.62
CA TYR A 27 -10.24 -0.95 8.23
C TYR A 27 -11.45 -0.42 7.44
N ALA A 28 -12.38 -1.27 7.03
CA ALA A 28 -13.48 -0.86 6.15
C ALA A 28 -14.41 0.20 6.76
N SER A 29 -14.48 0.28 8.09
CA SER A 29 -15.31 1.29 8.76
C SER A 29 -14.72 2.70 8.63
N THR A 30 -13.39 2.81 8.50
CA THR A 30 -12.66 4.09 8.50
C THR A 30 -12.10 4.44 7.12
N TYR A 31 -11.79 3.42 6.31
CA TYR A 31 -11.13 3.58 5.01
C TYR A 31 -11.91 2.89 3.90
N ARG A 32 -11.75 3.41 2.68
CA ARG A 32 -12.23 2.73 1.48
C ARG A 32 -11.10 1.85 0.95
N ILE A 33 -11.37 0.56 0.80
CA ILE A 33 -10.34 -0.42 0.41
C ILE A 33 -10.43 -0.67 -1.10
N LEU A 34 -9.33 -0.48 -1.81
CA LEU A 34 -9.23 -0.75 -3.25
C LEU A 34 -8.12 -1.75 -3.52
N ARG A 35 -8.25 -2.48 -4.62
CA ARG A 35 -7.25 -3.41 -5.11
C ARG A 35 -6.94 -3.15 -6.58
N ALA A 36 -5.72 -3.51 -6.99
CA ALA A 36 -5.32 -3.50 -8.39
C ALA A 36 -4.40 -4.69 -8.66
N GLU A 37 -4.45 -5.23 -9.87
CA GLU A 37 -3.74 -6.45 -10.22
C GLU A 37 -2.41 -6.18 -10.95
N SER A 38 -2.07 -4.91 -11.16
CA SER A 38 -0.80 -4.52 -11.78
C SER A 38 -0.41 -3.10 -11.35
N GLY A 39 0.86 -2.78 -11.51
CA GLY A 39 1.33 -1.42 -11.28
C GLY A 39 0.64 -0.40 -12.18
N LYS A 40 0.44 -0.75 -13.45
CA LYS A 40 -0.25 0.13 -14.39
C LYS A 40 -1.68 0.43 -13.96
N ALA A 41 -2.44 -0.61 -13.63
CA ALA A 41 -3.83 -0.45 -13.16
C ALA A 41 -3.87 0.38 -11.87
N ALA A 42 -2.93 0.13 -10.96
CA ALA A 42 -2.85 0.87 -9.71
C ALA A 42 -2.56 2.35 -9.94
N LEU A 43 -1.67 2.69 -10.87
CA LEU A 43 -1.37 4.09 -11.20
C LEU A 43 -2.57 4.81 -11.78
N GLU A 44 -3.38 4.13 -12.59
CA GLU A 44 -4.63 4.68 -13.11
C GLU A 44 -5.60 5.01 -11.96
N VAL A 45 -5.73 4.11 -10.99
CA VAL A 45 -6.55 4.33 -9.80
C VAL A 45 -6.05 5.52 -9.00
N LEU A 46 -4.74 5.62 -8.76
CA LEU A 46 -4.14 6.73 -8.01
C LEU A 46 -4.36 8.07 -8.71
N THR A 47 -4.27 8.10 -10.02
CA THR A 47 -4.54 9.30 -10.81
C THR A 47 -5.99 9.74 -10.67
N GLN A 48 -6.93 8.79 -10.73
CA GLN A 48 -8.35 9.09 -10.55
C GLN A 48 -8.65 9.63 -9.16
N ILE A 49 -8.03 9.07 -8.12
CA ILE A 49 -8.17 9.54 -6.75
C ILE A 49 -7.67 10.99 -6.63
N LYS A 50 -6.54 11.29 -7.26
CA LYS A 50 -5.96 12.64 -7.27
C LYS A 50 -6.89 13.63 -7.98
N ASP A 51 -7.42 13.24 -9.13
CA ASP A 51 -8.30 14.09 -9.93
C ASP A 51 -9.60 14.43 -9.21
N ARG A 52 -10.07 13.52 -8.35
CA ARG A 52 -11.25 13.76 -7.50
C ARG A 52 -10.93 14.52 -6.23
N ASN A 53 -9.67 14.84 -6.01
CA ASN A 53 -9.20 15.49 -4.79
C ASN A 53 -9.50 14.66 -3.52
N ASP A 54 -9.46 13.35 -3.66
CA ASP A 54 -9.57 12.41 -2.54
C ASP A 54 -8.18 12.05 -2.03
N ASP A 55 -8.13 11.51 -0.80
CA ASP A 55 -6.89 11.15 -0.14
C ASP A 55 -6.65 9.64 -0.17
N ILE A 56 -5.39 9.27 -0.27
CA ILE A 56 -4.96 7.90 -0.07
C ILE A 56 -3.95 7.86 1.08
N ALA A 57 -4.29 7.09 2.12
CA ALA A 57 -3.47 7.03 3.32
C ALA A 57 -2.35 5.99 3.22
N LEU A 58 -2.63 4.86 2.56
CA LEU A 58 -1.74 3.71 2.59
C LEU A 58 -1.77 2.97 1.25
N ILE A 59 -0.57 2.59 0.77
CA ILE A 59 -0.39 1.78 -0.44
C ILE A 59 0.48 0.58 -0.08
N LEU A 60 -0.06 -0.64 -0.33
CA LEU A 60 0.69 -1.88 -0.19
C LEU A 60 0.93 -2.46 -1.58
N ALA A 61 2.17 -2.78 -1.91
CA ALA A 61 2.50 -3.34 -3.21
C ALA A 61 3.40 -4.55 -3.08
N ASP A 62 3.12 -5.57 -3.89
CA ASP A 62 4.02 -6.70 -4.07
C ASP A 62 5.23 -6.28 -4.89
N GLN A 63 6.41 -6.87 -4.63
CA GLN A 63 7.62 -6.56 -5.39
C GLN A 63 7.63 -7.23 -6.76
N ARG A 64 7.28 -8.50 -6.83
CA ARG A 64 7.41 -9.26 -8.08
C ARG A 64 6.13 -9.23 -8.89
N MET A 65 6.04 -8.26 -9.79
CA MET A 65 4.94 -8.12 -10.73
C MET A 65 5.50 -7.99 -12.15
N PRO A 66 4.79 -8.51 -13.17
CA PRO A 66 5.22 -8.34 -14.56
C PRO A 66 5.21 -6.87 -14.97
N GLU A 67 6.11 -6.51 -15.87
CA GLU A 67 6.23 -5.19 -16.53
C GLU A 67 6.67 -4.07 -15.60
N MET A 68 6.08 -3.95 -14.42
CA MET A 68 6.42 -2.92 -13.44
C MET A 68 6.44 -3.57 -12.06
N ASP A 69 7.60 -3.63 -11.44
CA ASP A 69 7.72 -4.20 -10.10
C ASP A 69 7.24 -3.21 -9.01
N GLY A 70 7.19 -3.70 -7.77
CA GLY A 70 6.69 -2.91 -6.65
C GLY A 70 7.47 -1.63 -6.41
N VAL A 71 8.80 -1.69 -6.47
CA VAL A 71 9.63 -0.49 -6.27
C VAL A 71 9.39 0.53 -7.37
N GLN A 72 9.36 0.11 -8.63
CA GLN A 72 9.09 0.99 -9.76
C GLN A 72 7.71 1.64 -9.63
N PHE A 73 6.71 0.85 -9.23
CA PHE A 73 5.36 1.35 -8.99
C PHE A 73 5.35 2.39 -7.86
N LEU A 74 5.97 2.08 -6.73
CA LEU A 74 5.96 2.96 -5.56
C LEU A 74 6.68 4.28 -5.79
N ILE A 75 7.74 4.29 -6.62
CA ILE A 75 8.39 5.53 -7.03
C ILE A 75 7.39 6.46 -7.74
N LYS A 76 6.63 5.90 -8.68
CA LYS A 76 5.62 6.67 -9.42
C LYS A 76 4.43 7.06 -8.55
N ALA A 77 4.01 6.15 -7.66
CA ALA A 77 2.93 6.42 -6.72
C ALA A 77 3.26 7.60 -5.79
N ARG A 78 4.50 7.69 -5.34
CA ARG A 78 4.96 8.80 -4.51
C ARG A 78 4.86 10.13 -5.22
N GLU A 79 5.11 10.17 -6.52
CA GLU A 79 4.98 11.40 -7.30
C GLU A 79 3.53 11.89 -7.37
N ILE A 80 2.58 10.96 -7.43
CA ILE A 80 1.14 11.30 -7.48
C ILE A 80 0.60 11.64 -6.10
N HIS A 81 0.94 10.84 -5.09
CA HIS A 81 0.47 10.99 -3.72
C HIS A 81 1.66 10.96 -2.75
N PRO A 82 2.41 12.07 -2.63
CA PRO A 82 3.62 12.09 -1.80
C PRO A 82 3.35 11.88 -0.32
N ASP A 83 2.14 12.16 0.14
CA ASP A 83 1.78 12.05 1.55
C ASP A 83 1.34 10.66 1.96
N SER A 84 1.07 9.76 1.00
CA SER A 84 0.68 8.38 1.31
C SER A 84 1.80 7.64 2.04
N ARG A 85 1.41 6.70 2.90
CA ARG A 85 2.35 5.76 3.49
C ARG A 85 2.51 4.57 2.53
N ARG A 86 3.73 4.14 2.30
CA ARG A 86 4.05 3.14 1.28
C ARG A 86 4.71 1.92 1.92
N VAL A 87 4.17 0.75 1.63
CA VAL A 87 4.61 -0.53 2.17
C VAL A 87 4.85 -1.51 1.03
N LEU A 88 5.97 -2.20 1.07
CA LEU A 88 6.27 -3.30 0.16
C LEU A 88 5.93 -4.61 0.87
N LEU A 89 5.09 -5.44 0.25
CA LEU A 89 4.73 -6.76 0.74
C LEU A 89 5.37 -7.80 -0.18
N THR A 90 6.37 -8.52 0.29
CA THR A 90 7.22 -9.33 -0.58
C THR A 90 7.50 -10.71 -0.01
N ALA A 91 7.73 -11.69 -0.89
CA ALA A 91 8.31 -12.95 -0.49
C ALA A 91 9.78 -12.71 -0.11
N TYR A 92 10.27 -13.45 0.86
CA TYR A 92 11.49 -13.16 1.61
C TYR A 92 12.78 -12.94 0.80
N ALA A 93 12.83 -13.24 -0.44
CA ALA A 93 14.09 -13.27 -1.19
C ALA A 93 14.61 -11.92 -1.66
N ASP A 94 13.86 -10.82 -1.51
CA ASP A 94 14.21 -9.54 -2.14
C ASP A 94 14.65 -8.45 -1.15
N THR A 95 15.52 -8.81 -0.20
CA THR A 95 16.03 -7.82 0.77
C THR A 95 16.82 -6.69 0.10
N THR A 96 17.56 -6.97 -0.97
CA THR A 96 18.31 -5.94 -1.70
C THR A 96 17.35 -4.92 -2.32
N ALA A 97 16.26 -5.39 -2.91
CA ALA A 97 15.22 -4.51 -3.47
C ALA A 97 14.57 -3.66 -2.37
N ALA A 98 14.29 -4.26 -1.21
CA ALA A 98 13.70 -3.57 -0.08
C ALA A 98 14.63 -2.46 0.45
N ILE A 99 15.93 -2.71 0.55
CA ILE A 99 16.91 -1.72 0.98
C ILE A 99 16.96 -0.55 -0.02
N ALA A 100 17.01 -0.85 -1.30
CA ALA A 100 16.97 0.18 -2.34
C ALA A 100 15.68 1.02 -2.25
N ALA A 101 14.56 0.37 -1.99
CA ALA A 101 13.27 1.03 -1.87
C ALA A 101 13.22 2.00 -0.68
N ILE A 102 13.82 1.64 0.45
CA ILE A 102 13.88 2.52 1.62
C ILE A 102 14.57 3.84 1.24
N ASN A 103 15.64 3.78 0.46
CA ASN A 103 16.42 4.95 0.09
C ASN A 103 15.79 5.75 -1.06
N GLU A 104 15.28 5.09 -2.10
CA GLU A 104 14.83 5.73 -3.33
C GLU A 104 13.38 6.21 -3.27
N VAL A 105 12.50 5.41 -2.67
CA VAL A 105 11.07 5.69 -2.67
C VAL A 105 10.59 6.18 -1.32
N ARG A 106 11.48 6.28 -0.33
CA ARG A 106 11.14 6.54 1.06
C ARG A 106 10.06 5.57 1.53
N LEU A 107 10.35 4.29 1.37
CA LEU A 107 9.47 3.23 1.81
C LEU A 107 9.32 3.32 3.34
N HIS A 108 8.08 3.29 3.83
CA HIS A 108 7.83 3.38 5.26
C HIS A 108 8.05 2.06 5.97
N HIS A 109 7.78 0.97 5.29
CA HIS A 109 7.98 -0.36 5.85
C HIS A 109 7.95 -1.41 4.74
N TYR A 110 8.54 -2.58 5.00
CA TYR A 110 8.29 -3.75 4.17
C TYR A 110 7.86 -4.91 5.04
N LEU A 111 6.98 -5.76 4.52
CA LEU A 111 6.42 -6.91 5.20
C LEU A 111 6.69 -8.16 4.39
N MET A 112 6.79 -9.29 5.09
CA MET A 112 7.05 -10.58 4.47
C MET A 112 5.75 -11.34 4.24
N LYS A 113 5.68 -12.04 3.12
CA LYS A 113 4.63 -13.04 2.87
C LYS A 113 5.10 -14.38 3.44
N PRO A 114 4.21 -15.17 4.05
CA PRO A 114 2.84 -14.83 4.42
C PRO A 114 2.78 -13.92 5.64
N TRP A 115 1.71 -13.13 5.75
CA TRP A 115 1.51 -12.19 6.86
C TRP A 115 0.65 -12.78 7.99
N ASP A 116 0.28 -14.04 7.92
CA ASP A 116 -0.58 -14.68 8.92
C ASP A 116 0.16 -14.94 10.24
N PRO A 117 -0.47 -14.74 11.38
CA PRO A 117 -1.79 -14.14 11.55
C PRO A 117 -1.71 -12.61 11.42
N PRO A 118 -2.70 -11.97 10.78
CA PRO A 118 -2.66 -10.53 10.54
C PRO A 118 -2.63 -9.69 11.82
N GLU A 119 -3.21 -10.18 12.91
CA GLU A 119 -3.20 -9.48 14.21
C GLU A 119 -1.79 -9.28 14.75
N GLN A 120 -0.84 -10.13 14.38
CA GLN A 120 0.55 -10.07 14.83
C GLN A 120 1.49 -9.48 13.78
N ASN A 121 1.25 -9.81 12.50
CA ASN A 121 2.23 -9.58 11.44
C ASN A 121 1.84 -8.47 10.47
N LEU A 122 0.60 -8.00 10.49
CA LEU A 122 0.11 -6.98 9.57
C LEU A 122 -0.41 -5.75 10.30
N TYR A 123 -1.44 -5.91 11.12
CA TYR A 123 -2.15 -4.79 11.71
C TYR A 123 -1.30 -3.86 12.57
N PRO A 124 -0.36 -4.34 13.41
CA PRO A 124 0.44 -3.41 14.21
C PRO A 124 1.24 -2.42 13.36
N VAL A 125 1.81 -2.89 12.25
CA VAL A 125 2.56 -2.03 11.33
C VAL A 125 1.64 -1.02 10.65
N LEU A 126 0.52 -1.50 10.12
CA LEU A 126 -0.42 -0.62 9.41
C LEU A 126 -1.07 0.40 10.35
N ASP A 127 -1.41 -0.01 11.58
CA ASP A 127 -1.97 0.90 12.58
C ASP A 127 -1.01 2.06 12.88
N ASP A 128 0.28 1.77 13.03
CA ASP A 128 1.28 2.79 13.28
C ASP A 128 1.40 3.76 12.11
N LEU A 129 1.43 3.24 10.88
CA LEU A 129 1.54 4.07 9.69
C LEU A 129 0.29 4.93 9.47
N LEU A 130 -0.89 4.37 9.71
CA LEU A 130 -2.13 5.12 9.58
C LEU A 130 -2.26 6.19 10.65
N THR A 131 -1.81 5.92 11.87
CA THR A 131 -1.76 6.93 12.93
C THR A 131 -0.85 8.09 12.54
N ASP A 132 0.33 7.79 12.02
CA ASP A 132 1.27 8.79 11.51
C ASP A 132 0.64 9.64 10.39
N TRP A 133 -0.03 8.98 9.45
CA TRP A 133 -0.66 9.68 8.33
C TRP A 133 -1.72 10.65 8.82
N HIS A 134 -2.58 10.23 9.74
CA HIS A 134 -3.62 11.10 10.29
C HIS A 134 -3.03 12.29 11.05
N ALA A 135 -1.94 12.08 11.77
CA ALA A 135 -1.29 13.14 12.53
C ALA A 135 -0.71 14.23 11.63
N GLU A 136 -0.19 13.86 10.46
CA GLU A 136 0.50 14.79 9.56
C GLU A 136 -0.38 15.36 8.46
N TYR A 137 -1.21 14.54 7.85
CA TYR A 137 -1.85 14.86 6.56
C TYR A 137 -3.37 14.90 6.60
N ASN A 138 -3.98 14.54 7.72
CA ASN A 138 -5.41 14.59 7.90
C ASN A 138 -5.74 15.25 9.23
N PRO A 139 -5.46 16.56 9.37
CA PRO A 139 -5.74 17.26 10.61
C PRO A 139 -7.24 17.25 10.88
N PRO A 140 -7.65 17.33 12.14
CA PRO A 140 -9.06 17.34 12.52
C PRO A 140 -9.85 18.52 11.95
#